data_8e9977caf64d495ec33175d442bff23a
#
_entry.id   8e9977caf64d495ec33175d442bff23a
#
_cell.length_a   1.000
_cell.length_b   1.000
_cell.length_c   1.000
_cell.angle_alpha   90.00
_cell.angle_beta   90.00
_cell.angle_gamma   90.00
#
_symmetry.space_group_name_H-M   'P 1'
#
loop_
_entity.id
_entity.type
_entity.pdbx_description
1 polymer ?
#
loop_
_entity_poly.entity_id
_entity_poly.type
_entity_poly.pdbx_seq_one_letter_code
_entity_poly.pdbx_strand_id
1 'polypeptide(L)'
;VRRQRQMCIRDRIEETLRQGRQVLYLLPEIALTTQITERLKRVFGSRLGIYHSKFPDAERVEIWQKQLTEEGYDIILGVRSSVFLPFRNLGLVIVDEEHENTYKQQDPAPRYHARNAAIVLASMYGAKTLLGTATPSVETWQNATTGKFGWVELKERYKEIQLPEIIPVDIKELHRKKRMTGQFSPLLLQYCLLYTSPSPRDR
;
A
#
# COMPACT_ATOMS: atom_id res chain seq x y z
N VAL A 1 -5.34 12.22 1.74
CA VAL A 1 -3.95 11.72 1.73
C VAL A 1 -3.81 10.48 0.85
N ARG A 2 -4.53 9.34 1.10
CA ARG A 2 -4.36 8.10 0.31
C ARG A 2 -4.62 8.30 -1.20
N ARG A 3 -5.67 9.05 -1.57
CA ARG A 3 -5.99 9.31 -2.98
C ARG A 3 -4.93 10.20 -3.65
N GLN A 4 -4.43 11.20 -2.95
CA GLN A 4 -3.35 12.06 -3.42
C GLN A 4 -2.05 11.27 -3.61
N ARG A 5 -1.67 10.42 -2.63
CA ARG A 5 -0.54 9.50 -2.76
C ARG A 5 -0.65 8.63 -4.01
N GLN A 6 -1.84 8.06 -4.28
CA GLN A 6 -2.06 7.25 -5.47
C GLN A 6 -1.93 8.05 -6.78
N MET A 7 -2.30 9.33 -6.81
CA MET A 7 -2.08 10.19 -7.96
C MET A 7 -0.58 10.44 -8.18
N CYS A 8 0.15 10.80 -7.14
CA CYS A 8 1.60 11.01 -7.23
C CYS A 8 2.34 9.72 -7.67
N ILE A 9 1.91 8.57 -7.16
CA ILE A 9 2.45 7.26 -7.58
C ILE A 9 2.21 7.05 -9.08
N ARG A 10 1.01 7.27 -9.57
CA ARG A 10 0.68 7.13 -10.99
C ARG A 10 1.56 8.02 -11.87
N ASP A 11 1.73 9.28 -11.51
CA ASP A 11 2.53 10.22 -12.28
C ASP A 11 4.01 9.78 -12.36
N ARG A 12 4.55 9.20 -11.27
CA ARG A 12 5.90 8.62 -11.25
C ARG A 12 6.02 7.36 -12.09
N ILE A 13 4.98 6.52 -12.11
CA ILE A 13 4.91 5.37 -13.01
C ILE A 13 4.97 5.85 -14.47
N GLU A 14 4.08 6.76 -14.85
CA GLU A 14 4.01 7.30 -16.21
C GLU A 14 5.33 7.93 -16.66
N GLU A 15 6.00 8.66 -15.79
CA GLU A 15 7.31 9.26 -16.03
C GLU A 15 8.38 8.19 -16.32
N THR A 16 8.41 7.12 -15.49
CA THR A 16 9.36 6.02 -15.66
C THR A 16 9.12 5.27 -16.98
N LEU A 17 7.85 5.05 -17.32
CA LEU A 17 7.47 4.39 -18.57
C LEU A 17 7.81 5.19 -19.82
N ARG A 18 7.72 6.54 -19.76
CA ARG A 18 8.16 7.40 -20.85
C ARG A 18 9.67 7.30 -21.11
N GLN A 19 10.43 6.95 -20.08
CA GLN A 19 11.88 6.70 -20.20
C GLN A 19 12.21 5.29 -20.70
N GLY A 20 11.20 4.49 -21.07
CA GLY A 20 11.37 3.09 -21.50
C GLY A 20 11.81 2.15 -20.40
N ARG A 21 11.57 2.50 -19.12
CA ARG A 21 11.99 1.70 -17.98
C ARG A 21 10.78 1.02 -17.31
N GLN A 22 11.03 -0.15 -16.71
CA GLN A 22 10.03 -0.96 -16.04
C GLN A 22 9.77 -0.49 -14.61
N VAL A 23 8.59 -0.84 -14.10
CA VAL A 23 8.15 -0.50 -12.75
C VAL A 23 7.73 -1.76 -11.98
N LEU A 24 8.23 -1.92 -10.78
CA LEU A 24 7.72 -2.88 -9.79
C LEU A 24 6.89 -2.12 -8.76
N TYR A 25 5.61 -2.47 -8.64
CA TYR A 25 4.71 -1.90 -7.64
C TYR A 25 4.27 -2.98 -6.67
N LEU A 26 4.81 -2.93 -5.45
CA LEU A 26 4.50 -3.85 -4.36
C LEU A 26 3.36 -3.34 -3.52
N LEU A 27 2.40 -4.22 -3.26
CA LEU A 27 1.30 -4.02 -2.33
C LEU A 27 1.28 -5.14 -1.28
N PRO A 28 0.83 -4.86 -0.04
CA PRO A 28 0.47 -5.93 0.88
C PRO A 28 -0.62 -6.82 0.30
N GLU A 29 -0.61 -8.10 0.64
CA GLU A 29 -1.62 -9.07 0.12
C GLU A 29 -3.05 -8.62 0.35
N ILE A 30 -3.33 -8.02 1.51
CA ILE A 30 -4.65 -7.48 1.86
C ILE A 30 -5.04 -6.25 1.02
N ALA A 31 -4.07 -5.50 0.51
CA ALA A 31 -4.29 -4.30 -0.27
C ALA A 31 -4.43 -4.58 -1.77
N LEU A 32 -4.01 -5.75 -2.25
CA LEU A 32 -4.16 -6.17 -3.64
C LEU A 32 -5.60 -6.64 -3.89
N THR A 33 -6.50 -5.68 -3.96
CA THR A 33 -7.93 -5.90 -4.21
C THR A 33 -8.27 -5.80 -5.69
N THR A 34 -9.39 -6.40 -6.09
CA THR A 34 -9.95 -6.26 -7.45
C THR A 34 -10.07 -4.78 -7.84
N GLN A 35 -10.47 -3.92 -6.91
CA GLN A 35 -10.65 -2.50 -7.18
C GLN A 35 -9.36 -1.77 -7.59
N ILE A 36 -8.23 -2.03 -6.93
CA ILE A 36 -6.96 -1.39 -7.31
C ILE A 36 -6.44 -1.95 -8.62
N THR A 37 -6.59 -3.26 -8.80
CA THR A 37 -6.23 -3.96 -10.03
C THR A 37 -6.97 -3.40 -11.24
N GLU A 38 -8.30 -3.30 -11.18
CA GLU A 38 -9.12 -2.75 -12.25
C GLU A 38 -8.81 -1.28 -12.55
N ARG A 39 -8.56 -0.50 -11.51
CA ARG A 39 -8.17 0.91 -11.67
C ARG A 39 -6.87 1.04 -12.45
N LEU A 40 -5.85 0.26 -12.11
CA LEU A 40 -4.57 0.29 -12.80
C LEU A 40 -4.67 -0.32 -14.21
N LYS A 41 -5.45 -1.38 -14.39
CA LYS A 41 -5.73 -1.95 -15.73
C LYS A 41 -6.40 -0.95 -16.67
N ARG A 42 -7.32 -0.11 -16.18
CA ARG A 42 -7.94 0.95 -17.01
C ARG A 42 -6.94 1.98 -17.51
N VAL A 43 -5.90 2.26 -16.73
CA VAL A 43 -4.88 3.27 -17.08
C VAL A 43 -3.78 2.67 -17.95
N PHE A 44 -3.29 1.49 -17.60
CA PHE A 44 -2.07 0.91 -18.20
C PHE A 44 -2.35 -0.25 -19.16
N GLY A 45 -3.58 -0.76 -19.19
CA GLY A 45 -4.00 -1.81 -20.14
C GLY A 45 -3.16 -3.06 -20.06
N SER A 46 -2.74 -3.56 -21.23
CA SER A 46 -1.91 -4.76 -21.39
C SER A 46 -0.47 -4.63 -20.91
N ARG A 47 -0.01 -3.40 -20.63
CA ARG A 47 1.33 -3.13 -20.08
C ARG A 47 1.48 -3.55 -18.62
N LEU A 48 0.34 -3.80 -17.92
CA LEU A 48 0.29 -4.18 -16.51
C LEU A 48 0.20 -5.69 -16.35
N GLY A 49 1.23 -6.30 -15.78
CA GLY A 49 1.21 -7.65 -15.25
C GLY A 49 0.84 -7.67 -13.77
N ILE A 50 0.06 -8.66 -13.35
CA ILE A 50 -0.31 -8.85 -11.94
C ILE A 50 0.29 -10.15 -11.47
N TYR A 51 1.04 -10.11 -10.36
CA TYR A 51 1.68 -11.28 -9.79
C TYR A 51 1.25 -11.49 -8.35
N HIS A 52 0.55 -12.58 -8.10
CA HIS A 52 -0.05 -12.87 -6.79
C HIS A 52 0.23 -14.32 -6.37
N SER A 53 0.50 -14.54 -5.08
CA SER A 53 0.74 -15.88 -4.50
C SER A 53 -0.44 -16.85 -4.63
N LYS A 54 -1.68 -16.33 -4.79
CA LYS A 54 -2.89 -17.13 -5.00
C LYS A 54 -3.13 -17.59 -6.44
N PHE A 55 -2.33 -17.11 -7.39
CA PHE A 55 -2.42 -17.59 -8.76
C PHE A 55 -1.90 -19.03 -8.85
N PRO A 56 -2.51 -19.87 -9.69
CA PRO A 56 -1.96 -21.18 -10.01
C PRO A 56 -0.51 -21.07 -10.45
N ASP A 57 0.28 -22.11 -10.16
CA ASP A 57 1.71 -22.11 -10.51
C ASP A 57 1.93 -21.91 -12.01
N ALA A 58 1.06 -22.46 -12.85
CA ALA A 58 1.12 -22.27 -14.30
C ALA A 58 1.07 -20.78 -14.71
N GLU A 59 0.11 -20.01 -14.18
CA GLU A 59 0.00 -18.57 -14.45
C GLU A 59 1.23 -17.80 -13.95
N ARG A 60 1.77 -18.20 -12.80
CA ARG A 60 2.97 -17.58 -12.25
C ARG A 60 4.19 -17.83 -13.12
N VAL A 61 4.31 -19.05 -13.66
CA VAL A 61 5.35 -19.42 -14.62
C VAL A 61 5.20 -18.65 -15.93
N GLU A 62 3.99 -18.51 -16.47
CA GLU A 62 3.74 -17.72 -17.67
C GLU A 62 4.17 -16.25 -17.50
N ILE A 63 3.82 -15.63 -16.37
CA ILE A 63 4.24 -14.25 -16.10
C ILE A 63 5.76 -14.16 -16.01
N TRP A 64 6.40 -15.13 -15.35
CA TRP A 64 7.86 -15.17 -15.22
C TRP A 64 8.54 -15.34 -16.57
N GLN A 65 8.08 -16.29 -17.40
CA GLN A 65 8.60 -16.52 -18.75
C GLN A 65 8.39 -15.29 -19.64
N LYS A 66 7.21 -14.67 -19.60
CA LYS A 66 6.94 -13.45 -20.35
C LYS A 66 7.88 -12.31 -19.97
N GLN A 67 8.22 -12.17 -18.69
CA GLN A 67 9.18 -11.14 -18.23
C GLN A 67 10.60 -11.35 -18.75
N LEU A 68 10.96 -12.56 -19.16
CA LEU A 68 12.25 -12.85 -19.81
C LEU A 68 12.29 -12.41 -21.29
N THR A 69 11.13 -12.23 -21.93
CA THR A 69 11.04 -11.86 -23.35
C THR A 69 11.03 -10.33 -23.51
N GLU A 70 11.20 -9.88 -24.75
CA GLU A 70 11.08 -8.44 -25.09
C GLU A 70 9.65 -7.90 -24.92
N GLU A 71 8.65 -8.78 -24.98
CA GLU A 71 7.24 -8.47 -24.78
C GLU A 71 6.81 -8.49 -23.31
N GLY A 72 7.76 -8.48 -22.38
CA GLY A 72 7.51 -8.45 -20.94
C GLY A 72 6.66 -7.25 -20.52
N TYR A 73 5.99 -7.38 -19.38
CA TYR A 73 5.20 -6.27 -18.85
C TYR A 73 6.09 -5.09 -18.46
N ASP A 74 5.60 -3.89 -18.73
CA ASP A 74 6.27 -2.65 -18.31
C ASP A 74 6.08 -2.39 -16.82
N ILE A 75 4.94 -2.82 -16.27
CA ILE A 75 4.60 -2.67 -14.86
C ILE A 75 4.25 -4.04 -14.31
N ILE A 76 4.85 -4.39 -13.21
CA ILE A 76 4.42 -5.53 -12.39
C ILE A 76 3.78 -4.99 -11.11
N LEU A 77 2.50 -5.29 -10.93
CA LEU A 77 1.77 -5.12 -9.68
C LEU A 77 1.79 -6.44 -8.93
N GLY A 78 2.34 -6.47 -7.74
CA GLY A 78 2.44 -7.72 -7.04
C GLY A 78 2.65 -7.63 -5.54
N VAL A 79 2.73 -8.79 -4.92
CA VAL A 79 3.00 -8.97 -3.50
C VAL A 79 4.49 -9.26 -3.25
N ARG A 80 4.86 -9.55 -2.02
CA ARG A 80 6.27 -9.72 -1.59
C ARG A 80 7.13 -10.58 -2.52
N SER A 81 6.61 -11.68 -3.10
CA SER A 81 7.38 -12.58 -3.96
C SER A 81 7.73 -11.99 -5.33
N SER A 82 7.08 -10.91 -5.73
CA SER A 82 7.33 -10.24 -7.02
C SER A 82 8.72 -9.61 -7.13
N VAL A 83 9.41 -9.44 -6.01
CA VAL A 83 10.81 -8.95 -6.00
C VAL A 83 11.79 -9.92 -6.69
N PHE A 84 11.39 -11.16 -6.91
CA PHE A 84 12.22 -12.19 -7.58
C PHE A 84 11.89 -12.36 -9.06
N LEU A 85 10.96 -11.60 -9.60
CA LEU A 85 10.70 -11.62 -11.03
C LEU A 85 11.88 -11.03 -11.81
N PRO A 86 12.17 -11.53 -13.00
CA PRO A 86 13.23 -10.99 -13.85
C PRO A 86 12.79 -9.64 -14.44
N PHE A 87 13.62 -8.64 -14.27
CA PHE A 87 13.45 -7.34 -14.89
C PHE A 87 14.62 -7.11 -15.85
N ARG A 88 14.38 -6.41 -16.95
CA ARG A 88 15.41 -6.06 -17.93
C ARG A 88 15.96 -4.66 -17.71
N ASN A 89 15.08 -3.72 -17.47
CA ASN A 89 15.41 -2.30 -17.30
C ASN A 89 14.53 -1.66 -16.22
N LEU A 90 14.67 -2.12 -14.98
CA LEU A 90 13.91 -1.62 -13.85
C LEU A 90 14.30 -0.15 -13.57
N GLY A 91 13.30 0.74 -13.50
CA GLY A 91 13.47 2.17 -13.29
C GLY A 91 12.91 2.68 -11.99
N LEU A 92 11.88 2.02 -11.50
CA LEU A 92 11.18 2.44 -10.29
C LEU A 92 10.67 1.21 -9.52
N VAL A 93 10.90 1.22 -8.22
CA VAL A 93 10.31 0.25 -7.29
C VAL A 93 9.45 1.02 -6.30
N ILE A 94 8.19 0.65 -6.22
CA ILE A 94 7.21 1.25 -5.29
C ILE A 94 6.84 0.20 -4.25
N VAL A 95 6.92 0.56 -2.98
CA VAL A 95 6.46 -0.27 -1.86
C VAL A 95 5.39 0.54 -1.13
N ASP A 96 4.14 0.25 -1.37
CA ASP A 96 3.02 0.93 -0.70
C ASP A 96 2.70 0.24 0.63
N GLU A 97 2.32 1.03 1.63
CA GLU A 97 2.15 0.61 3.03
C GLU A 97 3.40 -0.15 3.54
N GLU A 98 4.60 0.46 3.38
CA GLU A 98 5.90 -0.16 3.62
C GLU A 98 6.09 -0.73 5.05
N HIS A 99 5.28 -0.25 6.00
CA HIS A 99 5.28 -0.69 7.39
C HIS A 99 4.60 -2.05 7.61
N GLU A 100 3.88 -2.56 6.61
CA GLU A 100 3.10 -3.78 6.75
C GLU A 100 3.96 -5.03 6.99
N ASN A 101 3.61 -5.78 8.04
CA ASN A 101 4.33 -6.99 8.44
C ASN A 101 4.26 -8.11 7.40
N THR A 102 3.28 -8.08 6.48
CA THR A 102 3.13 -9.08 5.42
C THR A 102 4.28 -9.07 4.40
N TYR A 103 5.07 -8.01 4.36
CA TYR A 103 6.30 -7.96 3.59
C TYR A 103 7.42 -8.85 4.16
N LYS A 104 7.33 -9.26 5.42
CA LYS A 104 8.24 -10.23 6.02
C LYS A 104 7.75 -11.64 5.76
N GLN A 105 8.57 -12.45 5.08
CA GLN A 105 8.31 -13.88 4.96
C GLN A 105 8.65 -14.57 6.27
N GLN A 106 7.66 -15.22 6.88
CA GLN A 106 7.85 -15.99 8.11
C GLN A 106 8.24 -17.42 7.80
N ASP A 107 7.55 -18.04 6.85
CA ASP A 107 7.76 -19.41 6.39
C ASP A 107 7.35 -19.50 4.91
N PRO A 108 8.03 -20.34 4.09
CA PRO A 108 9.30 -21.06 4.37
C PRO A 108 10.53 -20.16 4.36
N ALA A 109 11.70 -20.74 4.66
CA ALA A 109 12.98 -20.10 4.39
C ALA A 109 13.20 -19.94 2.88
N PRO A 110 13.93 -18.90 2.42
CA PRO A 110 14.59 -17.85 3.20
C PRO A 110 13.60 -16.81 3.73
N ARG A 111 13.77 -16.41 5.01
CA ARG A 111 12.91 -15.46 5.69
C ARG A 111 13.29 -14.00 5.38
N TYR A 112 13.19 -13.61 4.12
CA TYR A 112 13.51 -12.25 3.67
C TYR A 112 12.42 -11.23 4.03
N HIS A 113 12.76 -9.94 3.95
CA HIS A 113 11.84 -8.83 4.04
C HIS A 113 11.74 -8.16 2.67
N ALA A 114 10.57 -8.23 2.03
CA ALA A 114 10.41 -7.78 0.64
C ALA A 114 10.70 -6.27 0.45
N ARG A 115 10.35 -5.40 1.42
CA ARG A 115 10.74 -3.98 1.37
C ARG A 115 12.26 -3.82 1.23
N ASN A 116 13.02 -4.52 2.06
CA ASN A 116 14.49 -4.41 2.04
C ASN A 116 15.06 -5.03 0.76
N ALA A 117 14.54 -6.20 0.34
CA ALA A 117 14.91 -6.82 -0.91
C ALA A 117 14.61 -5.90 -2.12
N ALA A 118 13.49 -5.21 -2.10
CA ALA A 118 13.09 -4.25 -3.14
C ALA A 118 14.06 -3.06 -3.24
N ILE A 119 14.55 -2.54 -2.10
CA ILE A 119 15.56 -1.47 -2.08
C ILE A 119 16.88 -1.96 -2.69
N VAL A 120 17.32 -3.17 -2.33
CA VAL A 120 18.53 -3.77 -2.90
C VAL A 120 18.36 -4.02 -4.39
N LEU A 121 17.22 -4.60 -4.81
CA LEU A 121 16.90 -4.81 -6.22
C LEU A 121 16.96 -3.49 -7.00
N ALA A 122 16.33 -2.42 -6.50
CA ALA A 122 16.38 -1.11 -7.12
C ALA A 122 17.83 -0.60 -7.27
N SER A 123 18.64 -0.77 -6.24
CA SER A 123 20.08 -0.39 -6.28
C SER A 123 20.85 -1.14 -7.37
N MET A 124 20.57 -2.43 -7.55
CA MET A 124 21.24 -3.24 -8.60
C MET A 124 20.94 -2.74 -10.03
N TYR A 125 19.76 -2.15 -10.25
CA TYR A 125 19.34 -1.60 -11.55
C TYR A 125 19.55 -0.07 -11.68
N GLY A 126 20.11 0.58 -10.67
CA GLY A 126 20.13 2.05 -10.63
C GLY A 126 18.72 2.65 -10.70
N ALA A 127 17.73 1.92 -10.15
CA ALA A 127 16.34 2.34 -10.10
C ALA A 127 16.06 3.19 -8.85
N LYS A 128 15.02 4.04 -8.94
CA LYS A 128 14.53 4.79 -7.78
C LYS A 128 13.62 3.90 -6.92
N THR A 129 13.65 4.12 -5.61
CA THR A 129 12.71 3.47 -4.67
C THR A 129 11.77 4.50 -4.07
N LEU A 130 10.47 4.20 -4.07
CA LEU A 130 9.43 4.99 -3.42
C LEU A 130 8.76 4.15 -2.33
N LEU A 131 8.95 4.53 -1.08
CA LEU A 131 8.28 3.93 0.07
C LEU A 131 7.07 4.78 0.45
N GLY A 132 5.87 4.23 0.33
CA GLY A 132 4.62 4.92 0.64
C GLY A 132 4.00 4.41 1.92
N THR A 133 3.65 5.31 2.84
CA THR A 133 2.99 4.96 4.11
C THR A 133 2.29 6.15 4.74
N ALA A 134 1.33 5.88 5.63
CA ALA A 134 0.78 6.88 6.55
C ALA A 134 1.46 6.81 7.93
N THR A 135 2.02 5.65 8.26
CA THR A 135 2.65 5.32 9.55
C THR A 135 3.97 4.62 9.26
N PRO A 136 5.06 5.37 9.03
CA PRO A 136 6.35 4.78 8.65
C PRO A 136 6.87 3.82 9.74
N SER A 137 7.56 2.77 9.30
CA SER A 137 8.31 1.91 10.21
C SER A 137 9.45 2.70 10.88
N VAL A 138 9.86 2.25 12.05
CA VAL A 138 10.92 2.94 12.82
C VAL A 138 12.21 3.04 12.01
N GLU A 139 12.56 2.00 11.27
CA GLU A 139 13.76 1.97 10.42
C GLU A 139 13.66 2.97 9.27
N THR A 140 12.51 3.03 8.60
CA THR A 140 12.29 3.98 7.50
C THR A 140 12.29 5.41 8.01
N TRP A 141 11.65 5.67 9.14
CA TRP A 141 11.67 6.96 9.82
C TRP A 141 13.11 7.38 10.17
N GLN A 142 13.89 6.50 10.81
CA GLN A 142 15.28 6.76 11.16
C GLN A 142 16.13 7.06 9.92
N ASN A 143 15.96 6.29 8.83
CA ASN A 143 16.71 6.53 7.60
C ASN A 143 16.33 7.86 6.94
N ALA A 144 15.08 8.29 7.05
CA ALA A 144 14.64 9.58 6.55
C ALA A 144 15.19 10.75 7.41
N THR A 145 15.12 10.63 8.73
CA THR A 145 15.62 11.69 9.64
C THR A 145 17.13 11.84 9.63
N THR A 146 17.87 10.75 9.35
CA THR A 146 19.34 10.79 9.18
C THR A 146 19.79 11.17 7.77
N GLY A 147 18.87 11.48 6.85
CA GLY A 147 19.17 11.90 5.49
C GLY A 147 19.59 10.80 4.52
N LYS A 148 19.49 9.51 4.90
CA LYS A 148 19.71 8.39 3.99
C LYS A 148 18.58 8.26 2.94
N PHE A 149 17.35 8.59 3.33
CA PHE A 149 16.20 8.64 2.46
C PHE A 149 15.69 10.07 2.31
N GLY A 150 15.22 10.42 1.11
CA GLY A 150 14.47 11.64 0.92
C GLY A 150 13.11 11.54 1.61
N TRP A 151 12.63 12.66 2.15
CA TRP A 151 11.35 12.74 2.86
C TRP A 151 10.39 13.65 2.11
N VAL A 152 9.17 13.17 1.87
CA VAL A 152 8.07 13.94 1.30
C VAL A 152 6.83 13.73 2.14
N GLU A 153 6.29 14.79 2.70
CA GLU A 153 5.07 14.76 3.51
C GLU A 153 3.89 15.34 2.72
N LEU A 154 2.82 14.55 2.60
CA LEU A 154 1.56 14.98 1.99
C LEU A 154 0.62 15.46 3.08
N LYS A 155 0.58 16.78 3.34
CA LYS A 155 -0.23 17.39 4.42
C LYS A 155 -1.66 17.68 4.00
N GLU A 156 -1.88 18.04 2.75
CA GLU A 156 -3.20 18.40 2.26
C GLU A 156 -4.07 17.18 1.98
N ARG A 157 -5.32 17.24 2.37
CA ARG A 157 -6.30 16.21 2.04
C ARG A 157 -7.01 16.55 0.73
N TYR A 158 -7.27 15.53 -0.08
CA TYR A 158 -8.09 15.69 -1.27
C TYR A 158 -9.44 16.31 -0.89
N LYS A 159 -9.80 17.45 -1.51
CA LYS A 159 -11.02 18.23 -1.24
C LYS A 159 -11.13 18.80 0.19
N GLU A 160 -10.02 19.08 0.85
CA GLU A 160 -10.00 19.71 2.19
C GLU A 160 -10.87 19.01 3.25
N ILE A 161 -11.05 17.68 3.10
CA ILE A 161 -11.84 16.90 4.05
C ILE A 161 -11.22 17.03 5.44
N GLN A 162 -12.02 17.56 6.38
CA GLN A 162 -11.59 17.72 7.77
C GLN A 162 -11.26 16.37 8.43
N LEU A 163 -10.36 16.43 9.41
CA LEU A 163 -10.09 15.26 10.27
C LEU A 163 -11.35 14.92 11.06
N PRO A 164 -11.61 13.64 11.36
CA PRO A 164 -12.65 13.28 12.29
C PRO A 164 -12.35 13.91 13.66
N GLU A 165 -13.39 14.40 14.31
CA GLU A 165 -13.30 14.85 15.70
C GLU A 165 -13.00 13.65 16.59
N ILE A 166 -12.01 13.77 17.46
CA ILE A 166 -11.64 12.74 18.43
C ILE A 166 -12.06 13.23 19.80
N ILE A 167 -13.07 12.59 20.38
CA ILE A 167 -13.59 12.94 21.71
C ILE A 167 -13.11 11.89 22.70
N PRO A 168 -12.12 12.19 23.55
CA PRO A 168 -11.66 11.28 24.59
C PRO A 168 -12.71 11.16 25.70
N VAL A 169 -12.91 9.92 26.18
CA VAL A 169 -13.85 9.62 27.27
C VAL A 169 -13.12 8.90 28.40
N ASP A 170 -13.19 9.45 29.61
CA ASP A 170 -12.65 8.82 30.80
C ASP A 170 -13.59 7.72 31.31
N ILE A 171 -13.28 6.48 30.90
CA ILE A 171 -14.05 5.30 31.29
C ILE A 171 -13.95 5.03 32.80
N LYS A 172 -12.80 5.32 33.45
CA LYS A 172 -12.63 5.07 34.90
C LYS A 172 -13.57 5.96 35.71
N GLU A 173 -13.66 7.24 35.33
CA GLU A 173 -14.58 8.18 35.98
C GLU A 173 -16.05 7.76 35.79
N LEU A 174 -16.41 7.36 34.56
CA LEU A 174 -17.77 6.89 34.26
C LEU A 174 -18.14 5.63 35.04
N HIS A 175 -17.22 4.68 35.20
CA HIS A 175 -17.42 3.49 36.03
C HIS A 175 -17.63 3.87 37.50
N ARG A 176 -16.78 4.76 38.05
CA ARG A 176 -16.92 5.26 39.42
C ARG A 176 -18.29 5.92 39.65
N LYS A 177 -18.77 6.68 38.68
CA LYS A 177 -20.08 7.36 38.74
C LYS A 177 -21.25 6.45 38.37
N LYS A 178 -21.04 5.15 38.10
CA LYS A 178 -22.06 4.17 37.67
C LYS A 178 -22.88 4.64 36.45
N ARG A 179 -22.24 5.36 35.50
CA ARG A 179 -22.89 5.91 34.31
C ARG A 179 -22.67 5.08 33.05
N MET A 180 -21.97 3.96 33.16
CA MET A 180 -21.77 3.02 32.06
C MET A 180 -22.98 2.13 31.86
N THR A 181 -23.27 1.80 30.60
CA THR A 181 -24.26 0.76 30.24
C THR A 181 -23.48 -0.46 29.72
N GLY A 182 -23.25 -1.41 30.62
CA GLY A 182 -22.33 -2.53 30.36
C GLY A 182 -20.90 -2.01 30.09
N GLN A 183 -20.36 -2.30 28.91
CA GLN A 183 -19.02 -1.85 28.48
C GLN A 183 -19.04 -0.52 27.72
N PHE A 184 -20.21 0.10 27.51
CA PHE A 184 -20.37 1.26 26.65
C PHE A 184 -20.56 2.55 27.45
N SER A 185 -19.85 3.62 27.02
CA SER A 185 -20.07 4.95 27.56
C SER A 185 -21.36 5.55 27.03
N PRO A 186 -22.03 6.45 27.80
CA PRO A 186 -23.23 7.16 27.32
C PRO A 186 -22.99 7.90 26.00
N LEU A 187 -21.83 8.50 25.83
CA LEU A 187 -21.47 9.22 24.61
C LEU A 187 -21.38 8.27 23.41
N LEU A 188 -20.76 7.10 23.57
CA LEU A 188 -20.70 6.10 22.50
C LEU A 188 -22.08 5.61 22.11
N LEU A 189 -22.96 5.35 23.07
CA LEU A 189 -24.35 4.95 22.81
C LEU A 189 -25.11 6.04 22.06
N GLN A 190 -24.93 7.31 22.42
CA GLN A 190 -25.55 8.43 21.74
C GLN A 190 -25.13 8.46 20.26
N TYR A 191 -23.84 8.33 19.95
CA TYR A 191 -23.37 8.32 18.57
C TYR A 191 -23.81 7.07 17.81
N CYS A 192 -23.82 5.89 18.45
CA CYS A 192 -24.37 4.68 17.83
C CYS A 192 -25.82 4.85 17.41
N LEU A 193 -26.66 5.45 18.25
CA LEU A 193 -28.07 5.71 17.93
C LEU A 193 -28.23 6.70 16.76
N LEU A 194 -27.38 7.71 16.65
CA LEU A 194 -27.39 8.64 15.53
C LEU A 194 -27.06 7.95 14.18
N TYR A 195 -26.15 6.97 14.19
CA TYR A 195 -25.76 6.24 12.99
C TYR A 195 -26.68 5.08 12.62
N THR A 196 -27.33 4.46 13.61
CA THR A 196 -28.22 3.31 13.42
C THR A 196 -29.71 3.68 13.35
N SER A 197 -30.04 4.95 13.58
CA SER A 197 -31.42 5.44 13.35
C SER A 197 -31.76 5.31 11.87
N PRO A 198 -32.87 4.63 11.51
CA PRO A 198 -33.25 4.45 10.10
C PRO A 198 -33.39 5.82 9.44
N SER A 199 -32.77 5.97 8.28
CA SER A 199 -32.87 7.16 7.46
C SER A 199 -34.35 7.42 7.11
N PRO A 200 -34.81 8.67 7.03
CA PRO A 200 -36.15 8.99 6.49
C PRO A 200 -36.44 8.39 5.11
N ARG A 201 -35.40 7.90 4.40
CA ARG A 201 -35.53 7.23 3.10
C ARG A 201 -35.81 5.73 3.20
N ASP A 202 -35.75 5.15 4.39
CA ASP A 202 -36.01 3.72 4.65
C ASP A 202 -37.42 3.47 5.19
N ARG A 203 -38.31 4.47 5.08
CA ARG A 203 -39.74 4.36 5.38
C ARG A 203 -40.60 4.40 4.14
#